data_0044684dfdc2154dfc01a0eb6c12c6b2
#
_entry.id   0044684dfdc2154dfc01a0eb6c12c6b2
#
_cell.length_a   1.000
_cell.length_b   1.000
_cell.length_c   1.000
_cell.angle_alpha   90.00
_cell.angle_beta   90.00
_cell.angle_gamma   90.00
#
_symmetry.space_group_name_H-M   'P 1'
#
loop_
_entity.id
_entity.type
_entity.pdbx_description
1 polymer ?
#
loop_
_entity_poly.entity_id
_entity_poly.type
_entity_poly.pdbx_seq_one_letter_code
_entity_poly.pdbx_strand_id
1 'polypeptide(L)'
;MQIIKSLIFNLFFYSIVIIVLIIAIPTLAMPKKFTLLFGKFLANSIILILRITLNTKVIFHGLENLKKVDKFFVASAHQSMLETFILQAPLNFPIFILKKELLNIPLFGWYLRKIGSIEIVRETTTKDNLSFLERIKKVVDEEDRPLLIFPQGTRVKFGEQLPFKKGAGRIYSALSIPCIPVALNTGKIWPKNSFLKYAGDIHISFLEPIMPGIDKSEFLNELERKIYSEIEKFY
;
A
#
# COMPACT_ATOMS: atom_id res chain seq x y z
N MET A 1 29.75 2.87 7.75
CA MET A 1 28.88 1.73 8.09
C MET A 1 27.49 1.80 7.44
N GLN A 2 26.78 2.92 7.54
CA GLN A 2 25.41 3.10 6.99
C GLN A 2 25.31 2.91 5.46
N ILE A 3 26.25 3.49 4.69
CA ILE A 3 26.30 3.37 3.22
C ILE A 3 26.43 1.88 2.81
N ILE A 4 27.33 1.14 3.47
CA ILE A 4 27.55 -0.29 3.16
C ILE A 4 26.28 -1.10 3.43
N LYS A 5 25.63 -0.89 4.57
CA LYS A 5 24.35 -1.57 4.88
C LYS A 5 23.27 -1.23 3.85
N SER A 6 23.19 0.04 3.44
CA SER A 6 22.25 0.47 2.41
C SER A 6 22.54 -0.15 1.04
N LEU A 7 23.81 -0.28 0.68
CA LEU A 7 24.23 -0.94 -0.55
C LEU A 7 23.85 -2.42 -0.54
N ILE A 8 24.16 -3.12 0.55
CA ILE A 8 23.82 -4.55 0.72
C ILE A 8 22.30 -4.73 0.65
N PHE A 9 21.55 -3.92 1.38
CA PHE A 9 20.09 -3.96 1.34
C PHE A 9 19.54 -3.74 -0.09
N ASN A 10 20.00 -2.69 -0.77
CA ASN A 10 19.53 -2.37 -2.12
C ASN A 10 19.89 -3.52 -3.09
N LEU A 11 21.09 -4.11 -2.98
CA LEU A 11 21.49 -5.24 -3.81
C LEU A 11 20.52 -6.42 -3.61
N PHE A 12 20.27 -6.84 -2.38
CA PHE A 12 19.35 -7.95 -2.10
C PHE A 12 17.91 -7.62 -2.49
N PHE A 13 17.45 -6.41 -2.21
CA PHE A 13 16.10 -5.97 -2.55
C PHE A 13 15.84 -6.02 -4.06
N TYR A 14 16.71 -5.39 -4.87
CA TYR A 14 16.49 -5.39 -6.32
C TYR A 14 16.73 -6.78 -6.92
N SER A 15 17.67 -7.55 -6.39
CA SER A 15 17.88 -8.93 -6.83
C SER A 15 16.66 -9.81 -6.59
N ILE A 16 16.06 -9.78 -5.39
CA ILE A 16 14.87 -10.60 -5.11
C ILE A 16 13.67 -10.15 -5.95
N VAL A 17 13.49 -8.84 -6.17
CA VAL A 17 12.43 -8.33 -7.05
C VAL A 17 12.60 -8.86 -8.46
N ILE A 18 13.79 -8.77 -9.04
CA ILE A 18 14.09 -9.25 -10.41
C ILE A 18 13.91 -10.77 -10.50
N ILE A 19 14.47 -11.52 -9.56
CA ILE A 19 14.36 -12.99 -9.52
C ILE A 19 12.90 -13.42 -9.45
N VAL A 20 12.11 -12.82 -8.54
CA VAL A 20 10.69 -13.15 -8.41
C VAL A 20 9.91 -12.79 -9.68
N LEU A 21 10.18 -11.64 -10.30
CA LEU A 21 9.53 -11.27 -11.56
C LEU A 21 9.85 -12.29 -12.68
N ILE A 22 11.09 -12.79 -12.77
CA ILE A 22 11.48 -13.78 -13.78
C ILE A 22 10.83 -15.13 -13.50
N ILE A 23 10.93 -15.64 -12.26
CA ILE A 23 10.39 -16.96 -11.90
C ILE A 23 8.85 -16.97 -12.01
N ALA A 24 8.20 -15.84 -11.77
CA ALA A 24 6.76 -15.73 -11.87
C ALA A 24 6.22 -15.62 -13.31
N ILE A 25 7.07 -15.54 -14.37
CA ILE A 25 6.62 -15.42 -15.76
C ILE A 25 5.54 -16.45 -16.14
N PRO A 26 5.67 -17.74 -15.83
CA PRO A 26 4.63 -18.73 -16.16
C PRO A 26 3.26 -18.38 -15.58
N THR A 27 3.21 -17.68 -14.45
CA THR A 27 1.93 -17.31 -13.81
C THR A 27 1.12 -16.31 -14.61
N LEU A 28 1.72 -15.60 -15.57
CA LEU A 28 1.00 -14.72 -16.48
C LEU A 28 -0.01 -15.47 -17.36
N ALA A 29 0.27 -16.73 -17.68
CA ALA A 29 -0.63 -17.63 -18.43
C ALA A 29 -1.54 -18.47 -17.50
N MET A 30 -1.32 -18.43 -16.17
CA MET A 30 -2.06 -19.21 -15.19
C MET A 30 -3.19 -18.37 -14.54
N PRO A 31 -4.12 -18.99 -13.76
CA PRO A 31 -5.08 -18.25 -12.97
C PRO A 31 -4.42 -17.23 -12.04
N LYS A 32 -5.04 -16.06 -11.86
CA LYS A 32 -4.56 -14.90 -11.09
C LYS A 32 -3.99 -15.27 -9.70
N LYS A 33 -4.59 -16.25 -9.03
CA LYS A 33 -4.17 -16.70 -7.69
C LYS A 33 -2.68 -17.06 -7.61
N PHE A 34 -2.10 -17.61 -8.67
CA PHE A 34 -0.67 -17.97 -8.67
C PHE A 34 0.21 -16.72 -8.71
N THR A 35 -0.15 -15.73 -9.49
CA THR A 35 0.57 -14.43 -9.50
C THR A 35 0.50 -13.73 -8.14
N LEU A 36 -0.66 -13.76 -7.49
CA LEU A 36 -0.85 -13.16 -6.15
C LEU A 36 0.04 -13.83 -5.09
N LEU A 37 0.23 -15.15 -5.14
CA LEU A 37 1.13 -15.87 -4.23
C LEU A 37 2.58 -15.38 -4.33
N PHE A 38 3.05 -15.05 -5.53
CA PHE A 38 4.39 -14.46 -5.71
C PHE A 38 4.49 -13.06 -5.09
N GLY A 39 3.42 -12.26 -5.11
CA GLY A 39 3.37 -10.97 -4.40
C GLY A 39 3.54 -11.15 -2.90
N LYS A 40 2.87 -12.11 -2.29
CA LYS A 40 3.00 -12.44 -0.85
C LYS A 40 4.39 -12.99 -0.51
N PHE A 41 4.91 -13.86 -1.36
CA PHE A 41 6.28 -14.37 -1.23
C PHE A 41 7.29 -13.22 -1.26
N LEU A 42 7.16 -12.29 -2.21
CA LEU A 42 8.03 -11.12 -2.33
C LEU A 42 7.94 -10.23 -1.07
N ALA A 43 6.74 -9.98 -0.55
CA ALA A 43 6.54 -9.23 0.70
C ALA A 43 7.32 -9.84 1.86
N ASN A 44 7.17 -11.16 2.09
CA ASN A 44 7.86 -11.87 3.17
C ASN A 44 9.38 -11.90 2.96
N SER A 45 9.84 -12.05 1.72
CA SER A 45 11.27 -12.00 1.39
C SER A 45 11.88 -10.64 1.70
N ILE A 46 11.16 -9.54 1.40
CA ILE A 46 11.60 -8.18 1.70
C ILE A 46 11.67 -7.96 3.23
N ILE A 47 10.68 -8.44 3.98
CA ILE A 47 10.68 -8.39 5.46
C ILE A 47 11.90 -9.13 6.03
N LEU A 48 12.24 -10.29 5.47
CA LEU A 48 13.42 -11.04 5.86
C LEU A 48 14.73 -10.30 5.53
N ILE A 49 14.83 -9.71 4.33
CA ILE A 49 15.99 -8.91 3.90
C ILE A 49 16.18 -7.71 4.82
N LEU A 50 15.12 -6.99 5.19
CA LEU A 50 15.19 -5.90 6.18
C LEU A 50 15.79 -6.38 7.50
N ARG A 51 15.35 -7.53 8.00
CA ARG A 51 15.82 -8.10 9.25
C ARG A 51 17.31 -8.46 9.19
N ILE A 52 17.75 -9.10 8.10
CA ILE A 52 19.14 -9.61 7.98
C ILE A 52 20.11 -8.46 7.70
N THR A 53 19.77 -7.51 6.81
CA THR A 53 20.71 -6.49 6.34
C THR A 53 20.73 -5.23 7.18
N LEU A 54 19.58 -4.83 7.70
CA LEU A 54 19.41 -3.58 8.47
C LEU A 54 19.13 -3.81 9.95
N ASN A 55 18.98 -5.08 10.40
CA ASN A 55 18.50 -5.42 11.73
C ASN A 55 17.15 -4.75 12.07
N THR A 56 16.27 -4.65 11.08
CA THR A 56 14.97 -3.99 11.16
C THR A 56 13.89 -5.04 11.33
N LYS A 57 13.05 -4.89 12.35
CA LYS A 57 11.84 -5.71 12.54
C LYS A 57 10.64 -4.97 11.93
N VAL A 58 9.73 -5.71 11.35
CA VAL A 58 8.41 -5.22 10.92
C VAL A 58 7.37 -5.74 11.90
N ILE A 59 6.71 -4.83 12.60
CA ILE A 59 5.76 -5.12 13.67
C ILE A 59 4.39 -4.63 13.21
N PHE A 60 3.45 -5.56 13.13
CA PHE A 60 2.06 -5.28 12.79
C PHE A 60 1.23 -5.20 14.07
N HIS A 61 0.50 -4.11 14.25
CA HIS A 61 -0.42 -3.86 15.35
C HIS A 61 -1.85 -3.82 14.84
N GLY A 62 -2.82 -4.23 15.67
CA GLY A 62 -4.24 -4.12 15.35
C GLY A 62 -4.71 -5.02 14.21
N LEU A 63 -4.04 -6.17 13.97
CA LEU A 63 -4.45 -7.14 12.94
C LEU A 63 -5.86 -7.70 13.20
N GLU A 64 -6.33 -7.69 14.44
CA GLU A 64 -7.69 -8.04 14.83
C GLU A 64 -8.75 -7.15 14.19
N ASN A 65 -8.41 -5.89 13.88
CA ASN A 65 -9.32 -4.94 13.25
C ASN A 65 -9.68 -5.37 11.80
N LEU A 66 -8.78 -6.13 11.14
CA LEU A 66 -9.06 -6.71 9.82
C LEU A 66 -10.16 -7.78 9.85
N LYS A 67 -10.46 -8.32 11.05
CA LYS A 67 -11.47 -9.38 11.25
C LYS A 67 -12.80 -8.83 11.76
N LYS A 68 -12.88 -7.53 12.09
CA LYS A 68 -14.11 -6.90 12.59
C LYS A 68 -15.16 -6.64 11.51
N VAL A 69 -14.74 -6.66 10.26
CA VAL A 69 -15.55 -6.34 9.09
C VAL A 69 -15.22 -7.29 7.95
N ASP A 70 -16.22 -7.82 7.29
CA ASP A 70 -16.04 -8.82 6.22
C ASP A 70 -15.48 -8.18 4.95
N LYS A 71 -16.03 -7.03 4.55
CA LYS A 71 -15.63 -6.29 3.36
C LYS A 71 -15.23 -4.86 3.74
N PHE A 72 -14.05 -4.44 3.34
CA PHE A 72 -13.48 -3.14 3.67
C PHE A 72 -12.49 -2.67 2.61
N PHE A 73 -12.15 -1.41 2.66
CA PHE A 73 -10.97 -0.89 2.00
C PHE A 73 -9.97 -0.34 3.01
N VAL A 74 -8.73 -0.23 2.60
CA VAL A 74 -7.63 0.25 3.46
C VAL A 74 -7.17 1.61 2.97
N ALA A 75 -7.05 2.57 3.89
CA ALA A 75 -6.43 3.86 3.64
C ALA A 75 -5.15 3.98 4.46
N SER A 76 -4.00 3.89 3.80
CA SER A 76 -2.69 3.87 4.45
C SER A 76 -1.93 5.18 4.27
N ALA A 77 -1.19 5.60 5.30
CA ALA A 77 -0.13 6.57 5.13
C ALA A 77 0.86 6.11 4.05
N HIS A 78 1.44 7.07 3.32
CA HIS A 78 2.40 6.79 2.24
C HIS A 78 3.69 7.54 2.47
N GLN A 79 4.74 6.86 2.91
CA GLN A 79 6.01 7.47 3.27
C GLN A 79 7.18 6.93 2.42
N SER A 80 7.10 5.67 2.00
CA SER A 80 8.15 4.94 1.32
C SER A 80 7.61 4.18 0.10
N MET A 81 8.50 3.56 -0.66
CA MET A 81 8.11 2.49 -1.59
C MET A 81 7.86 1.18 -0.85
N LEU A 82 8.41 1.05 0.35
CA LEU A 82 8.44 -0.20 1.11
C LEU A 82 7.05 -0.73 1.46
N GLU A 83 6.13 0.15 1.91
CA GLU A 83 4.79 -0.25 2.31
C GLU A 83 3.96 -0.84 1.16
N THR A 84 4.25 -0.45 -0.10
CA THR A 84 3.55 -1.03 -1.26
C THR A 84 3.87 -2.53 -1.44
N PHE A 85 5.00 -2.98 -0.93
CA PHE A 85 5.39 -4.40 -0.90
C PHE A 85 4.92 -5.09 0.37
N ILE A 86 5.28 -4.56 1.56
CA ILE A 86 5.09 -5.29 2.80
C ILE A 86 3.63 -5.38 3.26
N LEU A 87 2.76 -4.43 2.87
CA LEU A 87 1.33 -4.50 3.18
C LEU A 87 0.61 -5.67 2.48
N GLN A 88 1.22 -6.28 1.47
CA GLN A 88 0.66 -7.49 0.84
C GLN A 88 0.68 -8.70 1.79
N ALA A 89 1.56 -8.71 2.80
CA ALA A 89 1.66 -9.83 3.74
C ALA A 89 0.39 -9.96 4.62
N PRO A 90 -0.08 -8.91 5.33
CA PRO A 90 -1.26 -8.96 6.18
C PRO A 90 -2.59 -8.79 5.44
N LEU A 91 -2.62 -8.11 4.27
CA LEU A 91 -3.86 -7.72 3.60
C LEU A 91 -4.42 -8.75 2.60
N ASN A 92 -3.86 -9.95 2.55
CA ASN A 92 -4.33 -11.00 1.64
C ASN A 92 -4.55 -10.51 0.19
N PHE A 93 -3.48 -9.98 -0.41
CA PHE A 93 -3.44 -9.55 -1.82
C PHE A 93 -4.30 -8.31 -2.15
N PRO A 94 -4.01 -7.14 -1.57
CA PRO A 94 -4.82 -5.95 -1.81
C PRO A 94 -4.84 -5.54 -3.29
N ILE A 95 -5.94 -4.91 -3.70
CA ILE A 95 -6.06 -4.24 -5.00
C ILE A 95 -5.43 -2.87 -4.87
N PHE A 96 -4.45 -2.57 -5.71
CA PHE A 96 -3.75 -1.28 -5.68
C PHE A 96 -4.36 -0.27 -6.63
N ILE A 97 -4.50 0.97 -6.17
CA ILE A 97 -4.62 2.13 -7.06
C ILE A 97 -3.23 2.68 -7.31
N LEU A 98 -2.83 2.74 -8.56
CA LEU A 98 -1.46 3.12 -8.94
C LEU A 98 -1.43 4.07 -10.15
N LYS A 99 -0.29 4.70 -10.36
CA LYS A 99 -0.07 5.56 -11.52
C LYS A 99 0.02 4.73 -12.80
N LYS A 100 -0.61 5.22 -13.87
CA LYS A 100 -0.61 4.57 -15.18
C LYS A 100 0.79 4.24 -15.71
N GLU A 101 1.77 5.11 -15.43
CA GLU A 101 3.16 4.94 -15.88
C GLU A 101 3.82 3.66 -15.34
N LEU A 102 3.40 3.18 -14.16
CA LEU A 102 3.91 1.93 -13.59
C LEU A 102 3.53 0.70 -14.42
N LEU A 103 2.43 0.77 -15.16
CA LEU A 103 2.00 -0.30 -16.04
C LEU A 103 2.89 -0.45 -17.29
N ASN A 104 3.70 0.57 -17.61
CA ASN A 104 4.61 0.55 -18.75
C ASN A 104 5.98 -0.07 -18.41
N ILE A 105 6.25 -0.37 -17.13
CA ILE A 105 7.49 -1.03 -16.72
C ILE A 105 7.41 -2.49 -17.18
N PRO A 106 8.37 -2.96 -17.99
CA PRO A 106 8.41 -4.35 -18.48
C PRO A 106 8.32 -5.37 -17.32
N LEU A 107 7.64 -6.46 -17.53
CA LEU A 107 7.31 -7.50 -16.56
C LEU A 107 6.46 -6.97 -15.39
N PHE A 108 6.96 -5.99 -14.64
CA PHE A 108 6.26 -5.44 -13.47
C PHE A 108 4.86 -4.93 -13.81
N GLY A 109 4.72 -4.16 -14.89
CA GLY A 109 3.43 -3.68 -15.36
C GLY A 109 2.49 -4.79 -15.82
N TRP A 110 3.04 -5.88 -16.39
CA TRP A 110 2.23 -7.06 -16.78
C TRP A 110 1.63 -7.74 -15.55
N TYR A 111 2.41 -7.90 -14.48
CA TYR A 111 1.92 -8.44 -13.21
C TYR A 111 0.86 -7.54 -12.59
N LEU A 112 1.09 -6.21 -12.56
CA LEU A 112 0.13 -5.25 -12.02
C LEU A 112 -1.22 -5.33 -12.75
N ARG A 113 -1.23 -5.47 -14.09
CA ARG A 113 -2.46 -5.70 -14.86
C ARG A 113 -3.07 -7.05 -14.53
N LYS A 114 -2.28 -8.11 -14.48
CA LYS A 114 -2.75 -9.48 -14.18
C LYS A 114 -3.41 -9.59 -12.82
N ILE A 115 -2.90 -8.89 -11.79
CA ILE A 115 -3.48 -8.91 -10.45
C ILE A 115 -4.68 -7.96 -10.29
N GLY A 116 -5.05 -7.22 -11.35
CA GLY A 116 -6.23 -6.35 -11.33
C GLY A 116 -5.99 -5.00 -10.63
N SER A 117 -4.77 -4.46 -10.68
CA SER A 117 -4.50 -3.10 -10.18
C SER A 117 -5.25 -2.05 -10.99
N ILE A 118 -5.73 -1.00 -10.33
CA ILE A 118 -6.52 0.06 -10.93
C ILE A 118 -5.61 1.26 -11.20
N GLU A 119 -5.52 1.66 -12.47
CA GLU A 119 -4.74 2.83 -12.85
C GLU A 119 -5.49 4.13 -12.59
N ILE A 120 -4.76 5.15 -12.15
CA ILE A 120 -5.25 6.52 -12.04
C ILE A 120 -4.45 7.45 -12.95
N VAL A 121 -5.17 8.28 -13.72
CA VAL A 121 -4.62 9.42 -14.46
C VAL A 121 -4.91 10.67 -13.63
N ARG A 122 -3.89 11.45 -13.29
CA ARG A 122 -4.00 12.54 -12.29
C ARG A 122 -4.66 13.82 -12.79
N GLU A 123 -4.70 14.03 -14.09
CA GLU A 123 -5.27 15.23 -14.71
C GLU A 123 -6.50 14.85 -15.50
N THR A 124 -7.64 14.69 -14.83
CA THR A 124 -8.84 14.15 -15.46
C THR A 124 -10.06 15.05 -15.26
N THR A 125 -10.95 15.01 -16.24
CA THR A 125 -12.24 15.71 -16.24
C THR A 125 -13.21 15.10 -15.20
N THR A 126 -14.31 15.79 -14.93
CA THR A 126 -15.37 15.26 -14.03
C THR A 126 -15.93 13.93 -14.53
N LYS A 127 -16.07 13.76 -15.85
CA LYS A 127 -16.57 12.54 -16.48
C LYS A 127 -15.61 11.36 -16.27
N ASP A 128 -14.30 11.58 -16.40
CA ASP A 128 -13.28 10.54 -16.15
C ASP A 128 -13.25 10.11 -14.67
N ASN A 129 -13.48 11.05 -13.77
CA ASN A 129 -13.57 10.76 -12.33
C ASN A 129 -14.77 9.88 -11.98
N LEU A 130 -15.94 10.08 -12.61
CA LEU A 130 -17.11 9.23 -12.43
C LEU A 130 -16.83 7.81 -12.93
N SER A 131 -16.31 7.66 -14.14
CA SER A 131 -15.96 6.37 -14.72
C SER A 131 -14.88 5.63 -13.90
N PHE A 132 -13.97 6.37 -13.25
CA PHE A 132 -12.98 5.82 -12.35
C PHE A 132 -13.61 5.24 -11.07
N LEU A 133 -14.56 5.95 -10.45
CA LEU A 133 -15.26 5.47 -9.26
C LEU A 133 -16.14 4.25 -9.54
N GLU A 134 -16.83 4.24 -10.70
CA GLU A 134 -17.62 3.09 -11.16
C GLU A 134 -16.72 1.86 -11.36
N ARG A 135 -15.54 2.04 -11.97
CA ARG A 135 -14.55 0.97 -12.15
C ARG A 135 -14.03 0.44 -10.82
N ILE A 136 -13.72 1.32 -9.84
CA ILE A 136 -13.31 0.91 -8.49
C ILE A 136 -14.42 0.06 -7.86
N LYS A 137 -15.66 0.57 -7.88
CA LYS A 137 -16.80 -0.12 -7.29
C LYS A 137 -16.98 -1.51 -7.90
N LYS A 138 -17.00 -1.59 -9.23
CA LYS A 138 -17.10 -2.86 -9.94
C LYS A 138 -16.02 -3.86 -9.49
N VAL A 139 -14.76 -3.45 -9.49
CA VAL A 139 -13.64 -4.33 -9.11
C VAL A 139 -13.76 -4.77 -7.64
N VAL A 140 -14.13 -3.86 -6.73
CA VAL A 140 -14.33 -4.18 -5.31
C VAL A 140 -15.52 -5.11 -5.11
N ASP A 141 -16.60 -4.96 -5.91
CA ASP A 141 -17.77 -5.84 -5.82
C ASP A 141 -17.50 -7.26 -6.34
N GLU A 142 -16.67 -7.39 -7.38
CA GLU A 142 -16.32 -8.66 -8.02
C GLU A 142 -15.18 -9.41 -7.31
N GLU A 143 -14.38 -8.75 -6.48
CA GLU A 143 -13.20 -9.32 -5.85
C GLU A 143 -13.36 -9.40 -4.33
N ASP A 144 -12.99 -10.55 -3.76
CA ASP A 144 -12.92 -10.75 -2.30
C ASP A 144 -11.55 -10.33 -1.75
N ARG A 145 -11.12 -9.12 -2.12
CA ARG A 145 -9.83 -8.54 -1.73
C ARG A 145 -9.99 -7.07 -1.37
N PRO A 146 -9.32 -6.59 -0.31
CA PRO A 146 -9.43 -5.18 0.07
C PRO A 146 -8.78 -4.27 -0.97
N LEU A 147 -9.40 -3.12 -1.25
CA LEU A 147 -8.77 -2.04 -1.97
C LEU A 147 -7.78 -1.32 -1.05
N LEU A 148 -6.57 -1.03 -1.52
CA LEU A 148 -5.57 -0.22 -0.82
C LEU A 148 -5.38 1.12 -1.52
N ILE A 149 -5.64 2.20 -0.77
CA ILE A 149 -5.43 3.57 -1.23
C ILE A 149 -4.41 4.30 -0.34
N PHE A 150 -3.75 5.30 -0.93
CA PHE A 150 -2.87 6.23 -0.23
C PHE A 150 -3.47 7.64 -0.28
N PRO A 151 -4.19 8.09 0.77
CA PRO A 151 -5.01 9.30 0.71
C PRO A 151 -4.20 10.59 0.51
N GLN A 152 -2.90 10.60 0.83
CA GLN A 152 -2.01 11.73 0.54
C GLN A 152 -1.74 11.91 -0.96
N GLY A 153 -1.94 10.87 -1.78
CA GLY A 153 -1.70 10.88 -3.22
C GLY A 153 -0.22 10.98 -3.62
N THR A 154 0.68 11.08 -2.67
CA THR A 154 2.14 11.08 -2.86
C THR A 154 2.81 10.59 -1.59
N ARG A 155 4.09 10.17 -1.69
CA ARG A 155 4.89 9.85 -0.52
C ARG A 155 5.25 11.12 0.26
N VAL A 156 5.04 11.09 1.57
CA VAL A 156 5.30 12.17 2.52
C VAL A 156 6.43 11.73 3.43
N LYS A 157 7.38 12.61 3.76
CA LYS A 157 8.46 12.25 4.68
C LYS A 157 7.90 11.95 6.06
N PHE A 158 8.56 11.04 6.78
CA PHE A 158 8.23 10.80 8.18
C PHE A 158 8.37 12.11 8.97
N GLY A 159 7.36 12.44 9.78
CA GLY A 159 7.30 13.69 10.52
C GLY A 159 6.59 14.85 9.80
N GLU A 160 6.38 14.76 8.50
CA GLU A 160 5.58 15.73 7.76
C GLU A 160 4.11 15.27 7.68
N GLN A 161 3.19 16.21 7.76
CA GLN A 161 1.76 15.99 7.59
C GLN A 161 1.29 16.74 6.34
N LEU A 162 0.60 16.07 5.45
CA LEU A 162 -0.07 16.68 4.29
C LEU A 162 -1.58 16.39 4.35
N PRO A 163 -2.43 17.35 4.01
CA PRO A 163 -3.87 17.13 3.94
C PRO A 163 -4.22 16.01 2.97
N PHE A 164 -5.20 15.18 3.36
CA PHE A 164 -5.64 14.08 2.52
C PHE A 164 -6.44 14.57 1.32
N LYS A 165 -6.26 13.93 0.19
CA LYS A 165 -6.91 14.32 -1.07
C LYS A 165 -8.40 13.97 -1.04
N LYS A 166 -9.24 14.87 -1.56
CA LYS A 166 -10.70 14.69 -1.68
C LYS A 166 -11.11 13.38 -2.39
N GLY A 167 -10.20 12.80 -3.19
CA GLY A 167 -10.40 11.52 -3.85
C GLY A 167 -10.67 10.36 -2.88
N ALA A 168 -10.02 10.33 -1.71
CA ALA A 168 -10.25 9.30 -0.70
C ALA A 168 -11.69 9.38 -0.14
N GLY A 169 -12.21 10.58 0.13
CA GLY A 169 -13.61 10.77 0.55
C GLY A 169 -14.62 10.38 -0.54
N ARG A 170 -14.30 10.62 -1.82
CA ARG A 170 -15.16 10.17 -2.94
C ARG A 170 -15.21 8.65 -3.04
N ILE A 171 -14.05 7.97 -2.86
CA ILE A 171 -13.97 6.50 -2.85
C ILE A 171 -14.79 5.94 -1.67
N TYR A 172 -14.65 6.52 -0.46
CA TYR A 172 -15.42 6.11 0.70
C TYR A 172 -16.93 6.20 0.45
N SER A 173 -17.42 7.35 -0.04
CA SER A 173 -18.85 7.53 -0.35
C SER A 173 -19.35 6.60 -1.47
N ALA A 174 -18.52 6.33 -2.49
CA ALA A 174 -18.90 5.48 -3.61
C ALA A 174 -18.96 4.00 -3.24
N LEU A 175 -18.04 3.54 -2.38
CA LEU A 175 -17.98 2.14 -1.97
C LEU A 175 -19.02 1.80 -0.88
N SER A 176 -19.33 2.75 0.01
CA SER A 176 -20.22 2.54 1.16
C SER A 176 -19.88 1.30 1.99
N ILE A 177 -18.59 1.04 2.18
CA ILE A 177 -18.04 -0.04 3.01
C ILE A 177 -17.08 0.54 4.05
N PRO A 178 -16.80 -0.16 5.17
CA PRO A 178 -15.85 0.28 6.18
C PRO A 178 -14.46 0.59 5.61
N CYS A 179 -13.81 1.62 6.15
CA CYS A 179 -12.42 1.97 5.89
C CYS A 179 -11.56 1.58 7.08
N ILE A 180 -10.49 0.82 6.86
CA ILE A 180 -9.48 0.55 7.89
C ILE A 180 -8.30 1.51 7.66
N PRO A 181 -8.10 2.50 8.57
CA PRO A 181 -6.95 3.39 8.51
C PRO A 181 -5.67 2.64 8.88
N VAL A 182 -4.55 2.96 8.20
CA VAL A 182 -3.24 2.37 8.49
C VAL A 182 -2.21 3.47 8.68
N ALA A 183 -1.65 3.52 9.88
CA ALA A 183 -0.51 4.35 10.25
C ALA A 183 0.78 3.54 10.16
N LEU A 184 1.89 4.19 9.76
CA LEU A 184 3.18 3.52 9.63
C LEU A 184 4.34 4.51 9.70
N ASN A 185 5.56 3.99 9.94
CA ASN A 185 6.80 4.76 10.01
C ASN A 185 7.87 4.28 9.02
N THR A 186 7.47 3.68 7.91
CA THR A 186 8.39 3.14 6.89
C THR A 186 9.37 4.18 6.37
N GLY A 187 8.98 5.46 6.36
CA GLY A 187 9.83 6.58 5.96
C GLY A 187 11.03 6.83 6.87
N LYS A 188 11.01 6.36 8.14
CA LYS A 188 12.19 6.38 9.04
C LYS A 188 13.30 5.48 8.51
N ILE A 189 12.94 4.31 7.99
CA ILE A 189 13.86 3.28 7.54
C ILE A 189 14.25 3.48 6.09
N TRP A 190 13.28 3.77 5.23
CA TRP A 190 13.49 4.01 3.81
C TRP A 190 12.83 5.33 3.38
N PRO A 191 13.51 6.47 3.56
CA PRO A 191 12.97 7.76 3.17
C PRO A 191 12.69 7.87 1.66
N LYS A 192 11.71 8.68 1.30
CA LYS A 192 11.37 8.99 -0.09
C LYS A 192 12.60 9.48 -0.85
N ASN A 193 12.85 8.87 -2.01
CA ASN A 193 13.95 9.22 -2.93
C ASN A 193 15.36 9.12 -2.31
N SER A 194 15.54 8.35 -1.24
CA SER A 194 16.85 8.16 -0.60
C SER A 194 17.50 6.85 -1.01
N PHE A 195 18.80 6.91 -1.33
CA PHE A 195 19.66 5.73 -1.43
C PHE A 195 19.88 5.11 -0.05
N LEU A 196 19.99 5.94 0.99
CA LEU A 196 20.26 5.47 2.34
C LEU A 196 19.04 4.79 2.96
N LYS A 197 19.33 3.73 3.71
CA LYS A 197 18.38 2.99 4.54
C LYS A 197 18.89 3.01 5.97
N TYR A 198 18.00 3.12 6.92
CA TYR A 198 18.34 3.26 8.33
C TYR A 198 17.90 2.01 9.09
N ALA A 199 18.60 1.72 10.20
CA ALA A 199 18.17 0.71 11.14
C ALA A 199 17.06 1.24 12.05
N GLY A 200 16.24 0.35 12.57
CA GLY A 200 15.14 0.66 13.49
C GLY A 200 13.93 -0.20 13.20
N ASP A 201 12.96 -0.23 14.09
CA ASP A 201 11.77 -1.03 13.92
C ASP A 201 10.72 -0.28 13.05
N ILE A 202 10.07 -1.03 12.18
CA ILE A 202 8.94 -0.56 11.39
C ILE A 202 7.66 -0.97 12.13
N HIS A 203 6.87 0.02 12.50
CA HIS A 203 5.55 -0.15 13.07
C HIS A 203 4.49 0.12 12.00
N ILE A 204 3.51 -0.78 11.89
CA ILE A 204 2.36 -0.68 11.00
C ILE A 204 1.12 -0.97 11.85
N SER A 205 0.30 0.04 12.09
CA SER A 205 -0.93 -0.07 12.90
C SER A 205 -2.17 -0.05 12.02
N PHE A 206 -2.94 -1.14 12.09
CA PHE A 206 -4.29 -1.21 11.52
C PHE A 206 -5.26 -0.70 12.58
N LEU A 207 -5.86 0.47 12.34
CA LEU A 207 -6.69 1.15 13.31
C LEU A 207 -8.15 0.67 13.24
N GLU A 208 -8.95 1.06 14.24
CA GLU A 208 -10.39 0.79 14.26
C GLU A 208 -11.07 1.26 12.98
N PRO A 209 -11.92 0.43 12.37
CA PRO A 209 -12.63 0.76 11.15
C PRO A 209 -13.46 2.05 11.30
N ILE A 210 -13.45 2.88 10.28
CA ILE A 210 -14.42 3.97 10.12
C ILE A 210 -15.59 3.39 9.33
N MET A 211 -16.76 3.33 9.96
CA MET A 211 -17.95 2.74 9.37
C MET A 211 -18.55 3.67 8.30
N PRO A 212 -19.23 3.13 7.27
CA PRO A 212 -19.90 3.94 6.26
C PRO A 212 -21.05 4.73 6.84
N GLY A 213 -21.42 5.86 6.20
CA GLY A 213 -22.61 6.65 6.57
C GLY A 213 -22.34 8.08 7.05
N ILE A 214 -21.07 8.43 7.36
CA ILE A 214 -20.71 9.83 7.67
C ILE A 214 -20.40 10.62 6.38
N ASP A 215 -20.45 11.95 6.46
CA ASP A 215 -20.10 12.80 5.32
C ASP A 215 -18.65 12.63 4.91
N LYS A 216 -18.38 12.77 3.60
CA LYS A 216 -17.02 12.60 3.04
C LYS A 216 -15.99 13.56 3.62
N SER A 217 -16.38 14.76 4.06
CA SER A 217 -15.48 15.74 4.69
C SER A 217 -15.17 15.32 6.12
N GLU A 218 -16.17 14.86 6.85
CA GLU A 218 -16.03 14.31 8.19
C GLU A 218 -15.16 13.05 8.18
N PHE A 219 -15.42 12.14 7.23
CA PHE A 219 -14.57 10.96 7.00
C PHE A 219 -13.11 11.33 6.79
N LEU A 220 -12.82 12.33 5.92
CA LEU A 220 -11.43 12.74 5.65
C LEU A 220 -10.76 13.29 6.91
N ASN A 221 -11.47 14.12 7.70
CA ASN A 221 -10.95 14.68 8.94
C ASN A 221 -10.68 13.58 9.99
N GLU A 222 -11.60 12.64 10.14
CA GLU A 222 -11.43 11.51 11.05
C GLU A 222 -10.28 10.60 10.63
N LEU A 223 -10.20 10.26 9.34
CA LEU A 223 -9.14 9.45 8.77
C LEU A 223 -7.75 10.09 8.99
N GLU A 224 -7.64 11.38 8.69
CA GLU A 224 -6.42 12.16 8.84
C GLU A 224 -5.99 12.22 10.31
N ARG A 225 -6.91 12.55 11.20
CA ARG A 225 -6.67 12.60 12.65
C ARG A 225 -6.21 11.24 13.19
N LYS A 226 -6.92 10.15 12.86
CA LYS A 226 -6.55 8.79 13.32
C LYS A 226 -5.15 8.39 12.86
N ILE A 227 -4.83 8.58 11.59
CA ILE A 227 -3.54 8.18 11.02
C ILE A 227 -2.40 9.01 11.62
N TYR A 228 -2.51 10.34 11.67
CA TYR A 228 -1.43 11.19 12.15
C TYR A 228 -1.24 11.07 13.66
N SER A 229 -2.30 10.99 14.46
CA SER A 229 -2.17 10.74 15.91
C SER A 229 -1.49 9.41 16.23
N GLU A 230 -1.69 8.39 15.41
CA GLU A 230 -0.98 7.10 15.61
C GLU A 230 0.48 7.19 15.17
N ILE A 231 0.78 7.90 14.06
CA ILE A 231 2.16 8.10 13.61
C ILE A 231 2.98 8.85 14.66
N GLU A 232 2.39 9.79 15.41
CA GLU A 232 3.06 10.51 16.49
C GLU A 232 3.60 9.59 17.58
N LYS A 233 2.98 8.44 17.82
CA LYS A 233 3.47 7.44 18.79
C LYS A 233 4.72 6.68 18.32
N PHE A 234 5.11 6.82 17.06
CA PHE A 234 6.27 6.15 16.49
C PHE A 234 7.56 7.00 16.53
N TYR A 235 7.53 8.19 17.14
CA TYR A 235 8.73 9.05 17.33
C TYR A 235 9.64 8.57 18.49
#